data_f163062fc6aface140462d836d561059
#
_entry.id   f163062fc6aface140462d836d561059
#
_cell.length_a   1.000
_cell.length_b   1.000
_cell.length_c   1.000
_cell.angle_alpha   90.00
_cell.angle_beta   90.00
_cell.angle_gamma   90.00
#
_symmetry.space_group_name_H-M   'P 1'
#
loop_
_entity.id
_entity.type
_entity.pdbx_description
1 polymer ?
#
loop_
_entity_poly.entity_id
_entity_poly.type
_entity_poly.pdbx_seq_one_letter_code
_entity_poly.pdbx_strand_id
1 'polypeptide(L)'
;MTANAYIALDFETANGKRTSICSVGMVKVINHQITESFYTLVNPNDYFSKQNIAVHGINPNDVKDAPTFASVYPYMMQFIDGLPVVAHNAAFDMNVLYDSIKQIGQDTPTITYFCSLQLSRKTINNHRYGLNHMMHYYNLDFHGHHDALNDAKACAMITFRLLKHYDDLNSILTIFGKQLKDKD
;
A
#
# COMPACT_ATOMS: atom_id res chain seq x y z
N MET A 1 -15.81 -19.42 10.17
CA MET A 1 -14.42 -19.05 9.87
C MET A 1 -14.46 -17.61 9.37
N THR A 2 -13.84 -16.69 10.10
CA THR A 2 -13.70 -15.31 9.63
C THR A 2 -12.89 -15.33 8.34
N ALA A 3 -13.41 -14.74 7.27
CA ALA A 3 -12.73 -14.68 5.99
C ALA A 3 -11.38 -13.95 6.17
N ASN A 4 -10.29 -14.51 5.65
CA ASN A 4 -9.01 -13.82 5.55
C ASN A 4 -9.15 -12.74 4.47
N ALA A 5 -9.64 -11.57 4.88
CA ALA A 5 -9.89 -10.44 3.98
C ALA A 5 -9.02 -9.24 4.38
N TYR A 6 -8.32 -8.65 3.43
CA TYR A 6 -7.47 -7.48 3.63
C TYR A 6 -7.26 -6.71 2.32
N ILE A 7 -6.81 -5.48 2.45
CA ILE A 7 -6.39 -4.63 1.32
C ILE A 7 -4.87 -4.56 1.31
N ALA A 8 -4.24 -4.83 0.18
CA ALA A 8 -2.85 -4.45 -0.04
C ALA A 8 -2.80 -3.10 -0.77
N LEU A 9 -1.95 -2.20 -0.29
CA LEU A 9 -1.87 -0.80 -0.72
C LEU A 9 -0.43 -0.43 -1.05
N ASP A 10 -0.27 0.41 -2.06
CA ASP A 10 0.98 1.08 -2.38
C ASP A 10 0.74 2.48 -2.97
N PHE A 11 1.63 3.44 -2.68
CA PHE A 11 1.61 4.79 -3.21
C PHE A 11 2.89 5.13 -3.94
N GLU A 12 2.76 5.88 -5.05
CA GLU A 12 3.88 6.62 -5.62
C GLU A 12 3.74 8.12 -5.32
N THR A 13 4.88 8.77 -5.07
CA THR A 13 4.94 10.20 -4.76
C THR A 13 5.75 10.97 -5.78
N ALA A 14 5.30 12.16 -6.16
CA ALA A 14 5.95 13.02 -7.14
C ALA A 14 7.32 13.55 -6.68
N ASN A 15 7.50 13.69 -5.36
CA ASN A 15 8.72 14.22 -4.74
C ASN A 15 8.85 13.73 -3.29
N GLY A 16 9.79 14.28 -2.52
CA GLY A 16 10.05 13.89 -1.13
C GLY A 16 8.98 14.30 -0.10
N LYS A 17 7.95 15.06 -0.52
CA LYS A 17 6.84 15.40 0.37
C LYS A 17 5.84 14.24 0.39
N ARG A 18 5.41 13.83 1.57
CA ARG A 18 4.43 12.76 1.74
C ARG A 18 3.05 13.06 1.14
N THR A 19 2.73 14.35 1.00
CA THR A 19 1.47 14.83 0.43
C THR A 19 1.46 14.90 -1.10
N SER A 20 2.55 14.49 -1.76
CA SER A 20 2.69 14.56 -3.22
C SER A 20 2.32 13.26 -3.93
N ILE A 21 1.24 12.58 -3.48
CA ILE A 21 0.77 11.34 -4.11
C ILE A 21 0.52 11.58 -5.59
N CYS A 22 1.14 10.77 -6.46
CA CYS A 22 0.93 10.82 -7.91
C CYS A 22 0.32 9.52 -8.49
N SER A 23 0.27 8.46 -7.68
CA SER A 23 -0.41 7.22 -8.04
C SER A 23 -0.81 6.47 -6.77
N VAL A 24 -1.90 5.72 -6.83
CA VAL A 24 -2.35 4.79 -5.80
C VAL A 24 -2.80 3.48 -6.41
N GLY A 25 -2.32 2.39 -5.85
CA GLY A 25 -2.73 1.03 -6.18
C GLY A 25 -3.22 0.30 -4.94
N MET A 26 -4.38 -0.34 -5.06
CA MET A 26 -4.93 -1.21 -4.03
C MET A 26 -5.48 -2.49 -4.63
N VAL A 27 -5.37 -3.58 -3.90
CA VAL A 27 -6.06 -4.83 -4.23
C VAL A 27 -6.77 -5.38 -3.00
N LYS A 28 -8.00 -5.85 -3.20
CA LYS A 28 -8.77 -6.55 -2.18
C LYS A 28 -8.49 -8.04 -2.29
N VAL A 29 -8.11 -8.62 -1.18
CA VAL A 29 -7.88 -10.07 -1.06
C VAL A 29 -8.94 -10.67 -0.17
N ILE A 30 -9.60 -11.70 -0.65
CA ILE A 30 -10.59 -12.49 0.11
C ILE A 30 -10.22 -13.96 -0.06
N ASN A 31 -10.05 -14.66 1.06
CA ASN A 31 -9.70 -16.09 1.05
C ASN A 31 -8.53 -16.42 0.11
N HIS A 32 -7.47 -15.61 0.20
CA HIS A 32 -6.23 -15.80 -0.57
C HIS A 32 -6.31 -15.49 -2.08
N GLN A 33 -7.40 -14.92 -2.54
CA GLN A 33 -7.57 -14.51 -3.94
C GLN A 33 -7.72 -13.00 -4.03
N ILE A 34 -7.05 -12.39 -5.01
CA ILE A 34 -7.32 -11.00 -5.37
C ILE A 34 -8.66 -10.98 -6.09
N THR A 35 -9.66 -10.32 -5.49
CA THR A 35 -11.02 -10.26 -6.01
C THR A 35 -11.33 -8.93 -6.71
N GLU A 36 -10.70 -7.85 -6.27
CA GLU A 36 -10.92 -6.51 -6.81
C GLU A 36 -9.60 -5.74 -6.84
N SER A 37 -9.52 -4.77 -7.72
CA SER A 37 -8.40 -3.83 -7.79
C SER A 37 -8.89 -2.40 -7.96
N PHE A 38 -8.15 -1.46 -7.38
CA PHE A 38 -8.32 -0.03 -7.52
C PHE A 38 -6.98 0.58 -7.94
N TYR A 39 -6.99 1.36 -9.01
CA TYR A 39 -5.81 2.09 -9.47
C TYR A 39 -6.21 3.42 -10.04
N THR A 40 -5.48 4.46 -9.70
CA THR A 40 -5.58 5.74 -10.37
C THR A 40 -4.30 6.54 -10.28
N LEU A 41 -4.00 7.30 -11.31
CA LEU A 41 -3.08 8.43 -11.23
C LEU A 41 -3.75 9.54 -10.40
N VAL A 42 -2.94 10.32 -9.72
CA VAL A 42 -3.38 11.44 -8.88
C VAL A 42 -2.58 12.68 -9.27
N ASN A 43 -3.25 13.80 -9.46
CA ASN A 43 -2.57 15.07 -9.64
C ASN A 43 -2.19 15.66 -8.25
N PRO A 44 -0.90 15.68 -7.89
CA PRO A 44 -0.47 16.20 -6.59
C PRO A 44 -0.53 17.73 -6.51
N ASN A 45 -0.74 18.43 -7.62
CA ASN A 45 -0.58 19.89 -7.72
C ASN A 45 0.78 20.37 -7.15
N ASP A 46 1.83 19.60 -7.40
CA ASP A 46 3.19 19.85 -6.89
C ASP A 46 4.22 19.50 -7.97
N TYR A 47 5.47 19.90 -7.77
CA TYR A 47 6.56 19.55 -8.67
C TYR A 47 6.90 18.05 -8.61
N PHE A 48 7.49 17.55 -9.69
CA PHE A 48 8.06 16.20 -9.76
C PHE A 48 9.58 16.26 -9.65
N SER A 49 10.15 15.48 -8.75
CA SER A 49 11.60 15.34 -8.68
C SER A 49 12.10 14.37 -9.75
N LYS A 50 13.28 14.65 -10.31
CA LYS A 50 13.90 13.74 -11.29
C LYS A 50 14.15 12.35 -10.72
N GLN A 51 14.43 12.26 -9.43
CA GLN A 51 14.67 10.99 -8.74
C GLN A 51 13.40 10.14 -8.69
N ASN A 52 12.26 10.73 -8.31
CA ASN A 52 10.99 10.02 -8.25
C ASN A 52 10.54 9.58 -9.65
N ILE A 53 10.63 10.47 -10.67
CA ILE A 53 10.34 10.11 -12.06
C ILE A 53 11.22 8.94 -12.52
N ALA A 54 12.51 8.94 -12.19
CA ALA A 54 13.42 7.84 -12.56
C ALA A 54 13.04 6.50 -11.89
N VAL A 55 12.33 6.53 -10.75
CA VAL A 55 11.89 5.34 -10.04
C VAL A 55 10.60 4.77 -10.65
N HIS A 56 9.53 5.56 -10.74
CA HIS A 56 8.19 5.09 -11.13
C HIS A 56 7.76 5.48 -12.55
N GLY A 57 8.52 6.33 -13.24
CA GLY A 57 8.26 6.76 -14.62
C GLY A 57 7.16 7.81 -14.79
N ILE A 58 6.35 8.07 -13.77
CA ILE A 58 5.24 9.04 -13.85
C ILE A 58 5.82 10.46 -13.90
N ASN A 59 5.36 11.25 -14.84
CA ASN A 59 5.78 12.64 -15.04
C ASN A 59 4.59 13.61 -14.99
N PRO A 60 4.81 14.94 -14.93
CA PRO A 60 3.73 15.91 -14.80
C PRO A 60 2.64 15.82 -15.89
N ASN A 61 3.01 15.43 -17.12
CA ASN A 61 2.06 15.32 -18.21
C ASN A 61 1.09 14.15 -18.03
N ASP A 62 1.54 13.08 -17.35
CA ASP A 62 0.73 11.89 -17.14
C ASP A 62 -0.42 12.16 -16.16
N VAL A 63 -0.23 13.10 -15.22
CA VAL A 63 -1.18 13.40 -14.15
C VAL A 63 -1.93 14.73 -14.32
N LYS A 64 -1.67 15.51 -15.37
CA LYS A 64 -2.24 16.85 -15.55
C LYS A 64 -3.77 16.87 -15.51
N ASP A 65 -4.39 15.84 -16.08
CA ASP A 65 -5.84 15.66 -16.15
C ASP A 65 -6.37 14.64 -15.11
N ALA A 66 -5.50 14.13 -14.24
CA ALA A 66 -5.87 13.19 -13.20
C ALA A 66 -6.59 13.90 -12.03
N PRO A 67 -7.46 13.17 -11.29
CA PRO A 67 -8.11 13.73 -10.12
C PRO A 67 -7.10 14.08 -9.02
N THR A 68 -7.45 15.03 -8.16
CA THR A 68 -6.66 15.32 -6.94
C THR A 68 -6.89 14.27 -5.87
N PHE A 69 -6.01 14.20 -4.87
CA PHE A 69 -6.19 13.28 -3.73
C PHE A 69 -7.53 13.51 -3.02
N ALA A 70 -7.97 14.76 -2.87
CA ALA A 70 -9.27 15.07 -2.26
C ALA A 70 -10.45 14.40 -3.01
N SER A 71 -10.35 14.30 -4.33
CA SER A 71 -11.38 13.65 -5.16
C SER A 71 -11.29 12.12 -5.10
N VAL A 72 -10.08 11.57 -4.93
CA VAL A 72 -9.82 10.11 -4.91
C VAL A 72 -10.11 9.52 -3.53
N TYR A 73 -9.86 10.26 -2.47
CA TYR A 73 -9.93 9.79 -1.07
C TYR A 73 -11.25 9.09 -0.70
N PRO A 74 -12.45 9.62 -1.02
CA PRO A 74 -13.70 8.94 -0.69
C PRO A 74 -13.81 7.54 -1.33
N TYR A 75 -13.36 7.38 -2.57
CA TYR A 75 -13.38 6.09 -3.27
C TYR A 75 -12.36 5.10 -2.67
N MET A 76 -11.21 5.59 -2.23
CA MET A 76 -10.24 4.76 -1.50
C MET A 76 -10.85 4.24 -0.21
N MET A 77 -11.51 5.10 0.58
CA MET A 77 -12.15 4.70 1.84
C MET A 77 -13.27 3.71 1.61
N GLN A 78 -14.08 3.90 0.57
CA GLN A 78 -15.11 2.94 0.17
C GLN A 78 -14.50 1.59 -0.25
N PHE A 79 -13.36 1.60 -0.95
CA PHE A 79 -12.69 0.36 -1.36
C PHE A 79 -12.09 -0.40 -0.16
N ILE A 80 -11.52 0.32 0.81
CA ILE A 80 -10.98 -0.25 2.06
C ILE A 80 -12.10 -0.87 2.90
N ASP A 81 -13.24 -0.24 3.00
CA ASP A 81 -14.46 -0.76 3.65
C ASP A 81 -14.21 -1.42 5.03
N GLY A 82 -13.38 -0.76 5.85
CA GLY A 82 -13.03 -1.24 7.20
C GLY A 82 -12.14 -2.48 7.25
N LEU A 83 -11.70 -3.03 6.12
CA LEU A 83 -10.75 -4.14 6.08
C LEU A 83 -9.36 -3.69 6.54
N PRO A 84 -8.58 -4.58 7.18
CA PRO A 84 -7.19 -4.29 7.51
C PRO A 84 -6.36 -4.07 6.24
N VAL A 85 -5.42 -3.11 6.34
CA VAL A 85 -4.53 -2.73 5.24
C VAL A 85 -3.14 -3.31 5.46
N VAL A 86 -2.52 -3.82 4.40
CA VAL A 86 -1.10 -4.19 4.39
C VAL A 86 -0.36 -3.38 3.32
N ALA A 87 0.84 -2.92 3.65
CA ALA A 87 1.77 -2.35 2.69
C ALA A 87 3.18 -2.93 2.90
N HIS A 88 4.01 -2.88 1.86
CA HIS A 88 5.39 -3.34 1.97
C HIS A 88 6.30 -2.17 2.35
N ASN A 89 6.74 -2.10 3.61
CA ASN A 89 7.28 -0.92 4.29
C ASN A 89 6.18 0.09 4.70
N ALA A 90 5.11 -0.43 5.28
CA ALA A 90 3.87 0.30 5.61
C ALA A 90 4.06 1.64 6.36
N ALA A 91 5.22 1.87 7.01
CA ALA A 91 5.52 3.17 7.62
C ALA A 91 5.55 4.31 6.60
N PHE A 92 6.01 4.04 5.37
CA PHE A 92 5.97 5.02 4.29
C PHE A 92 4.52 5.31 3.88
N ASP A 93 3.79 4.29 3.47
CA ASP A 93 2.44 4.44 2.91
C ASP A 93 1.45 5.03 3.94
N MET A 94 1.54 4.59 5.19
CA MET A 94 0.65 5.10 6.24
C MET A 94 0.96 6.55 6.61
N ASN A 95 2.22 6.98 6.56
CA ASN A 95 2.55 8.41 6.75
C ASN A 95 2.14 9.25 5.55
N VAL A 96 2.30 8.74 4.32
CA VAL A 96 1.80 9.39 3.09
C VAL A 96 0.29 9.58 3.18
N LEU A 97 -0.45 8.54 3.54
CA LEU A 97 -1.91 8.58 3.70
C LEU A 97 -2.32 9.59 4.79
N TYR A 98 -1.70 9.51 5.96
CA TYR A 98 -2.00 10.39 7.09
C TYR A 98 -1.81 11.88 6.72
N ASP A 99 -0.61 12.22 6.23
CA ASP A 99 -0.27 13.61 5.91
C ASP A 99 -1.17 14.15 4.77
N SER A 100 -1.55 13.31 3.80
CA SER A 100 -2.45 13.68 2.70
C SER A 100 -3.89 13.89 3.17
N ILE A 101 -4.39 13.07 4.11
CA ILE A 101 -5.72 13.25 4.73
C ILE A 101 -5.76 14.59 5.48
N LYS A 102 -4.71 14.89 6.26
CA LYS A 102 -4.62 16.16 6.98
C LYS A 102 -4.54 17.37 6.03
N GLN A 103 -3.80 17.24 4.92
CA GLN A 103 -3.71 18.29 3.91
C GLN A 103 -5.08 18.66 3.31
N ILE A 104 -5.96 17.69 3.13
CA ILE A 104 -7.32 17.95 2.61
C ILE A 104 -8.34 18.33 3.70
N GLY A 105 -7.88 18.52 4.95
CA GLY A 105 -8.72 18.99 6.05
C GLY A 105 -9.71 17.94 6.58
N GLN A 106 -9.43 16.64 6.38
CA GLN A 106 -10.28 15.56 6.87
C GLN A 106 -9.74 14.97 8.18
N ASP A 107 -10.64 14.42 8.98
CA ASP A 107 -10.27 13.62 10.15
C ASP A 107 -9.67 12.30 9.69
N THR A 108 -8.66 11.83 10.43
CA THR A 108 -8.03 10.55 10.12
C THR A 108 -8.93 9.40 10.56
N PRO A 109 -9.38 8.54 9.64
CA PRO A 109 -10.16 7.37 10.02
C PRO A 109 -9.28 6.37 10.79
N THR A 110 -9.89 5.57 11.64
CA THR A 110 -9.19 4.44 12.25
C THR A 110 -9.03 3.33 11.24
N ILE A 111 -7.79 3.09 10.77
CA ILE A 111 -7.46 1.99 9.87
C ILE A 111 -6.50 1.05 10.59
N THR A 112 -6.90 -0.21 10.74
CA THR A 112 -5.99 -1.26 11.19
C THR A 112 -5.06 -1.63 10.04
N TYR A 113 -3.74 -1.64 10.30
CA TYR A 113 -2.76 -2.00 9.27
C TYR A 113 -1.61 -2.82 9.82
N PHE A 114 -0.89 -3.51 8.94
CA PHE A 114 0.36 -4.20 9.26
C PHE A 114 1.37 -4.06 8.11
N CYS A 115 2.61 -4.46 8.38
CA CYS A 115 3.71 -4.29 7.43
C CYS A 115 4.24 -5.65 6.96
N SER A 116 4.09 -5.96 5.68
CA SER A 116 4.58 -7.23 5.11
C SER A 116 6.11 -7.35 5.15
N LEU A 117 6.85 -6.23 5.09
CA LEU A 117 8.31 -6.21 5.29
C LEU A 117 8.70 -6.64 6.71
N GLN A 118 8.03 -6.11 7.73
CA GLN A 118 8.29 -6.49 9.13
C GLN A 118 7.87 -7.94 9.40
N LEU A 119 6.72 -8.32 8.87
CA LEU A 119 6.22 -9.70 8.94
C LEU A 119 7.22 -10.66 8.30
N SER A 120 7.74 -10.35 7.10
CA SER A 120 8.76 -11.15 6.42
C SER A 120 10.00 -11.36 7.27
N ARG A 121 10.52 -10.28 7.88
CA ARG A 121 11.72 -10.31 8.75
C ARG A 121 11.55 -11.19 10.00
N LYS A 122 10.31 -11.35 10.47
CA LYS A 122 10.01 -12.14 11.66
C LYS A 122 9.65 -13.59 11.33
N THR A 123 9.19 -13.84 10.12
CA THR A 123 8.65 -15.14 9.72
C THR A 123 9.69 -16.02 9.02
N ILE A 124 10.55 -15.41 8.21
CA ILE A 124 11.54 -16.16 7.40
C ILE A 124 12.96 -15.69 7.67
N ASN A 125 13.92 -16.58 7.45
CA ASN A 125 15.34 -16.25 7.50
C ASN A 125 15.85 -15.97 6.08
N ASN A 126 16.13 -14.72 5.76
CA ASN A 126 16.68 -14.28 4.49
C ASN A 126 17.62 -13.08 4.71
N HIS A 127 18.47 -12.78 3.72
CA HIS A 127 19.40 -11.65 3.81
C HIS A 127 18.76 -10.31 3.44
N ARG A 128 17.74 -10.31 2.58
CA ARG A 128 17.07 -9.12 2.06
C ARG A 128 15.57 -9.34 2.01
N TYR A 129 14.80 -8.31 2.36
CA TYR A 129 13.34 -8.38 2.52
C TYR A 129 12.59 -7.31 1.71
N GLY A 130 13.27 -6.56 0.83
CA GLY A 130 12.59 -5.65 -0.09
C GLY A 130 11.63 -6.39 -1.03
N LEU A 131 10.66 -5.69 -1.60
CA LEU A 131 9.57 -6.27 -2.38
C LEU A 131 10.09 -7.25 -3.45
N ASN A 132 11.01 -6.81 -4.31
CA ASN A 132 11.62 -7.64 -5.35
C ASN A 132 12.33 -8.87 -4.80
N HIS A 133 13.04 -8.73 -3.67
CA HIS A 133 13.75 -9.85 -3.05
C HIS A 133 12.78 -10.89 -2.52
N MET A 134 11.65 -10.45 -1.97
CA MET A 134 10.59 -11.34 -1.48
C MET A 134 9.85 -12.04 -2.61
N MET A 135 9.58 -11.34 -3.72
CA MET A 135 8.99 -11.93 -4.92
C MET A 135 9.91 -13.04 -5.47
N HIS A 136 11.20 -12.74 -5.58
CA HIS A 136 12.21 -13.74 -6.00
C HIS A 136 12.30 -14.91 -5.01
N TYR A 137 12.33 -14.65 -3.71
CA TYR A 137 12.39 -15.70 -2.67
C TYR A 137 11.23 -16.70 -2.78
N TYR A 138 10.04 -16.22 -3.12
CA TYR A 138 8.86 -17.07 -3.29
C TYR A 138 8.64 -17.60 -4.72
N ASN A 139 9.57 -17.34 -5.66
CA ASN A 139 9.46 -17.66 -7.08
C ASN A 139 8.13 -17.16 -7.69
N LEU A 140 7.80 -15.90 -7.39
CA LEU A 140 6.62 -15.24 -7.92
C LEU A 140 7.01 -14.39 -9.12
N ASP A 141 6.27 -14.51 -10.22
CA ASP A 141 6.47 -13.64 -11.38
C ASP A 141 6.07 -12.19 -11.03
N PHE A 142 6.99 -11.27 -11.31
CA PHE A 142 6.80 -9.87 -11.00
C PHE A 142 7.42 -8.99 -12.08
N HIS A 143 6.56 -8.22 -12.75
CA HIS A 143 6.94 -7.25 -13.76
C HIS A 143 6.38 -5.87 -13.41
N GLY A 144 7.11 -4.82 -13.73
CA GLY A 144 6.65 -3.44 -13.52
C GLY A 144 6.73 -2.99 -12.06
N HIS A 145 7.86 -3.24 -11.40
CA HIS A 145 8.15 -2.65 -10.08
C HIS A 145 8.14 -1.12 -10.16
N HIS A 146 7.68 -0.47 -9.09
CA HIS A 146 7.38 0.97 -9.03
C HIS A 146 6.17 1.40 -9.89
N ASP A 147 5.23 0.50 -10.08
CA ASP A 147 3.86 0.79 -10.44
C ASP A 147 2.99 0.44 -9.22
N ALA A 148 2.25 1.42 -8.70
CA ALA A 148 1.54 1.25 -7.42
C ALA A 148 0.59 0.04 -7.41
N LEU A 149 -0.09 -0.27 -8.52
CA LEU A 149 -0.97 -1.43 -8.58
C LEU A 149 -0.18 -2.75 -8.59
N ASN A 150 0.93 -2.81 -9.33
CA ASN A 150 1.76 -4.00 -9.38
C ASN A 150 2.44 -4.25 -8.02
N ASP A 151 2.93 -3.19 -7.36
CA ASP A 151 3.54 -3.29 -6.04
C ASP A 151 2.52 -3.69 -4.97
N ALA A 152 1.28 -3.19 -5.03
CA ALA A 152 0.18 -3.67 -4.19
C ALA A 152 -0.15 -5.17 -4.44
N LYS A 153 -0.18 -5.61 -5.70
CA LYS A 153 -0.34 -7.04 -6.03
C LYS A 153 0.80 -7.90 -5.48
N ALA A 154 2.05 -7.45 -5.65
CA ALA A 154 3.22 -8.13 -5.11
C ALA A 154 3.15 -8.22 -3.58
N CYS A 155 2.78 -7.13 -2.89
CA CYS A 155 2.56 -7.11 -1.46
C CYS A 155 1.48 -8.11 -1.03
N ALA A 156 0.37 -8.20 -1.76
CA ALA A 156 -0.70 -9.17 -1.51
C ALA A 156 -0.21 -10.62 -1.65
N MET A 157 0.54 -10.93 -2.71
CA MET A 157 1.09 -12.26 -2.97
C MET A 157 2.10 -12.68 -1.89
N ILE A 158 2.98 -11.78 -1.47
CA ILE A 158 3.93 -12.02 -0.37
C ILE A 158 3.16 -12.27 0.92
N THR A 159 2.18 -11.43 1.24
CA THR A 159 1.35 -11.57 2.45
C THR A 159 0.64 -12.92 2.47
N PHE A 160 0.10 -13.37 1.35
CA PHE A 160 -0.48 -14.70 1.22
C PHE A 160 0.52 -15.83 1.55
N ARG A 161 1.78 -15.72 1.10
CA ARG A 161 2.83 -16.70 1.42
C ARG A 161 3.17 -16.69 2.92
N LEU A 162 3.23 -15.52 3.52
CA LEU A 162 3.53 -15.35 4.93
C LEU A 162 2.39 -15.85 5.83
N LEU A 163 1.13 -15.67 5.43
CA LEU A 163 -0.05 -16.18 6.16
C LEU A 163 0.01 -17.70 6.43
N LYS A 164 0.69 -18.46 5.58
CA LYS A 164 0.86 -19.91 5.79
C LYS A 164 1.66 -20.31 7.03
N HIS A 165 2.35 -19.35 7.64
CA HIS A 165 3.11 -19.54 8.88
C HIS A 165 2.32 -19.15 10.14
N TYR A 166 1.05 -18.73 10.00
CA TYR A 166 0.17 -18.30 11.05
C TYR A 166 -1.18 -18.99 10.93
N ASP A 167 -1.93 -19.07 12.02
CA ASP A 167 -3.23 -19.74 12.02
C ASP A 167 -4.25 -19.02 11.13
N ASP A 168 -4.26 -17.69 11.21
CA ASP A 168 -5.12 -16.82 10.42
C ASP A 168 -4.60 -15.37 10.38
N LEU A 169 -5.32 -14.50 9.70
CA LEU A 169 -5.01 -13.06 9.65
C LEU A 169 -5.10 -12.40 11.03
N ASN A 170 -6.03 -12.84 11.90
CA ASN A 170 -6.19 -12.26 13.24
C ASN A 170 -4.95 -12.49 14.10
N SER A 171 -4.30 -13.64 13.96
CA SER A 171 -3.03 -13.95 14.64
C SER A 171 -1.94 -12.95 14.22
N ILE A 172 -1.88 -12.60 12.94
CA ILE A 172 -0.97 -11.56 12.43
C ILE A 172 -1.35 -10.19 13.00
N LEU A 173 -2.62 -9.81 12.97
CA LEU A 173 -3.08 -8.51 13.45
C LEU A 173 -2.86 -8.35 14.97
N THR A 174 -2.96 -9.41 15.73
CA THR A 174 -2.68 -9.41 17.17
C THR A 174 -1.21 -9.08 17.46
N ILE A 175 -0.29 -9.60 16.64
CA ILE A 175 1.16 -9.47 16.86
C ILE A 175 1.73 -8.22 16.17
N PHE A 176 1.29 -7.92 14.95
CA PHE A 176 1.87 -6.91 14.07
C PHE A 176 0.93 -5.76 13.75
N GLY A 177 -0.35 -5.87 14.13
CA GLY A 177 -1.37 -4.87 13.85
C GLY A 177 -1.05 -3.54 14.51
N LYS A 178 -1.25 -2.46 13.77
CA LYS A 178 -1.15 -1.07 14.20
C LYS A 178 -2.41 -0.32 13.77
N GLN A 179 -2.58 0.88 14.29
CA GLN A 179 -3.69 1.73 13.88
C GLN A 179 -3.18 3.06 13.34
N LEU A 180 -3.67 3.42 12.17
CA LEU A 180 -3.65 4.79 11.68
C LEU A 180 -4.86 5.49 12.31
N LYS A 181 -4.63 6.54 13.06
CA LYS A 181 -5.64 7.38 13.71
C LYS A 181 -5.02 8.72 14.05
N ASP A 182 -5.82 9.69 14.42
CA ASP A 182 -5.30 10.94 14.94
C ASP A 182 -4.45 10.69 16.18
N LYS A 183 -3.37 11.45 16.29
CA LYS A 183 -2.51 11.44 17.48
C LYS A 183 -3.19 12.32 18.53
N ASP A 184 -3.39 11.77 19.70
CA ASP A 184 -3.84 12.49 20.89
C ASP A 184 -2.85 13.59 21.27
#